data_8ba16b117dd6f215e0c5c890997c75ad
#
_entry.id   8ba16b117dd6f215e0c5c890997c75ad
#
_cell.length_a   1.000
_cell.length_b   1.000
_cell.length_c   1.000
_cell.angle_alpha   90.00
_cell.angle_beta   90.00
_cell.angle_gamma   90.00
#
_symmetry.space_group_name_H-M   'P 1'
#
loop_
_entity.id
_entity.type
_entity.pdbx_description
1 polymer ?
#
loop_
_entity_poly.entity_id
_entity_poly.type
_entity_poly.pdbx_seq_one_letter_code
_entity_poly.pdbx_strand_id
1 'polypeptide(L)'
;SNSWSRSILENQFKQQFYEHYRQGQTNFSQTLPALTADMAQEIVKDPYWFDFVSVSQKARERDIEKQLVTHITQFLLELGKGFAFVGEQYCLNLNNKEYFCNLLFYHIPLRAYVVIELKNGNFKPEHLGQLNFYQNLINNTLRGEYDNPTIGMLLCRDKDRIEVEYALQNISSPIGISEFNVKELLPDNLRSKLPTIEAVSYTHLRAHETSQDL
;
A
#
# COMPACT_ATOMS: atom_id res chain seq x y z
N SER A 1 -25.41 0.57 28.45
CA SER A 1 -24.32 1.48 28.08
C SER A 1 -23.00 0.88 28.57
N ASN A 2 -22.20 0.32 27.65
CA ASN A 2 -20.85 -0.15 27.98
C ASN A 2 -19.96 1.06 28.16
N SER A 3 -19.74 1.50 29.40
CA SER A 3 -18.73 2.52 29.70
C SER A 3 -17.35 1.85 29.64
N TRP A 4 -16.69 1.97 28.52
CA TRP A 4 -15.31 1.56 28.37
C TRP A 4 -14.44 2.52 29.19
N SER A 5 -13.57 1.97 30.06
CA SER A 5 -12.63 2.81 30.79
C SER A 5 -11.62 3.43 29.82
N ARG A 6 -11.11 4.62 30.14
CA ARG A 6 -10.11 5.34 29.34
C ARG A 6 -8.90 4.44 29.01
N SER A 7 -8.49 3.58 29.95
CA SER A 7 -7.37 2.64 29.76
C SER A 7 -7.68 1.55 28.73
N ILE A 8 -8.94 1.08 28.62
CA ILE A 8 -9.35 0.11 27.61
C ILE A 8 -9.36 0.76 26.22
N LEU A 9 -9.86 1.99 26.12
CA LEU A 9 -9.83 2.77 24.89
C LEU A 9 -8.40 3.09 24.45
N GLU A 10 -7.53 3.50 25.37
CA GLU A 10 -6.12 3.75 25.08
C GLU A 10 -5.37 2.47 24.65
N ASN A 11 -5.68 1.32 25.26
CA ASN A 11 -5.09 0.04 24.85
C ASN A 11 -5.62 -0.45 23.51
N GLN A 12 -6.91 -0.29 23.23
CA GLN A 12 -7.46 -0.62 21.90
C GLN A 12 -6.94 0.32 20.83
N PHE A 13 -6.83 1.63 21.13
CA PHE A 13 -6.24 2.59 20.22
C PHE A 13 -4.76 2.28 19.95
N LYS A 14 -4.00 1.92 20.98
CA LYS A 14 -2.61 1.46 20.83
C LYS A 14 -2.52 0.15 20.04
N GLN A 15 -3.37 -0.83 20.31
CA GLN A 15 -3.40 -2.10 19.58
C GLN A 15 -3.76 -1.90 18.12
N GLN A 16 -4.80 -1.13 17.81
CA GLN A 16 -5.14 -0.75 16.44
C GLN A 16 -4.01 0.07 15.78
N PHE A 17 -3.39 0.99 16.52
CA PHE A 17 -2.24 1.75 16.03
C PHE A 17 -1.04 0.83 15.73
N TYR A 18 -0.71 -0.14 16.57
CA TYR A 18 0.35 -1.12 16.32
C TYR A 18 0.00 -2.08 15.19
N GLU A 19 -1.25 -2.46 15.00
CA GLU A 19 -1.69 -3.27 13.86
C GLU A 19 -1.67 -2.49 12.55
N HIS A 20 -1.98 -1.17 12.59
CA HIS A 20 -1.92 -0.28 11.43
C HIS A 20 -0.49 0.11 11.02
N TYR A 21 0.50 -0.05 11.89
CA TYR A 21 1.89 0.39 11.66
C TYR A 21 2.91 -0.73 11.84
N ARG A 22 2.58 -1.95 11.42
CA ARG A 22 3.61 -2.95 11.24
C ARG A 22 4.56 -2.50 10.12
N GLN A 23 5.84 -2.73 10.31
CA GLN A 23 6.82 -2.50 9.26
C GLN A 23 6.74 -3.63 8.23
N GLY A 24 6.79 -3.28 6.95
CA GLY A 24 6.86 -4.27 5.87
C GLY A 24 8.11 -5.12 5.95
N GLN A 25 8.06 -6.30 5.33
CA GLN A 25 9.22 -7.17 5.24
C GLN A 25 10.20 -6.63 4.20
N THR A 26 11.45 -6.48 4.58
CA THR A 26 12.50 -5.91 3.73
C THR A 26 13.81 -6.67 3.85
N ASN A 27 14.70 -6.47 2.88
CA ASN A 27 16.08 -6.90 2.94
C ASN A 27 17.05 -5.71 3.12
N PHE A 28 16.59 -4.56 3.57
CA PHE A 28 17.35 -3.32 3.61
C PHE A 28 18.61 -3.41 4.49
N SER A 29 18.54 -4.09 5.61
CA SER A 29 19.71 -4.30 6.49
C SER A 29 20.87 -5.05 5.81
N GLN A 30 20.58 -5.79 4.73
CA GLN A 30 21.56 -6.56 3.98
C GLN A 30 22.03 -5.84 2.70
N THR A 31 21.22 -4.89 2.20
CA THR A 31 21.39 -4.30 0.87
C THR A 31 21.72 -2.80 0.89
N LEU A 32 21.53 -2.14 2.03
CA LEU A 32 21.79 -0.72 2.21
C LEU A 32 22.76 -0.47 3.38
N PRO A 33 23.51 0.66 3.38
CA PRO A 33 24.23 1.11 4.56
C PRO A 33 23.31 1.29 5.76
N ALA A 34 23.75 1.01 6.98
CA ALA A 34 22.92 0.93 8.18
C ALA A 34 21.98 2.15 8.36
N LEU A 35 22.49 3.37 8.29
CA LEU A 35 21.68 4.58 8.45
C LEU A 35 20.60 4.70 7.35
N THR A 36 20.96 4.35 6.11
CA THR A 36 20.01 4.38 4.99
C THR A 36 18.98 3.25 5.12
N ALA A 37 19.39 2.08 5.61
CA ALA A 37 18.50 0.95 5.86
C ALA A 37 17.43 1.28 6.91
N ASP A 38 17.81 1.90 8.02
CA ASP A 38 16.88 2.32 9.07
C ASP A 38 15.86 3.34 8.52
N MET A 39 16.33 4.37 7.82
CA MET A 39 15.45 5.36 7.17
C MET A 39 14.53 4.73 6.10
N ALA A 40 15.04 3.79 5.32
CA ALA A 40 14.26 3.08 4.32
C ALA A 40 13.22 2.15 4.94
N GLN A 41 13.53 1.55 6.11
CA GLN A 41 12.57 0.73 6.84
C GLN A 41 11.36 1.53 7.35
N GLU A 42 11.57 2.79 7.75
CA GLU A 42 10.50 3.68 8.22
C GLU A 42 9.48 4.03 7.14
N ILE A 43 9.86 4.00 5.86
CA ILE A 43 8.93 4.31 4.76
C ILE A 43 8.12 3.10 4.28
N VAL A 44 8.40 1.88 4.75
CA VAL A 44 7.68 0.67 4.35
C VAL A 44 6.72 0.22 5.44
N LYS A 45 5.49 0.66 5.34
CA LYS A 45 4.38 0.27 6.23
C LYS A 45 3.81 -1.09 5.82
N ASP A 46 3.10 -1.76 6.74
CA ASP A 46 2.40 -3.01 6.46
C ASP A 46 1.21 -3.22 7.40
N PRO A 47 -0.03 -3.12 6.90
CA PRO A 47 -0.41 -2.79 5.52
C PRO A 47 -0.48 -1.28 5.22
N TYR A 48 -0.59 -0.94 3.94
CA TYR A 48 -1.07 0.37 3.48
C TYR A 48 -2.59 0.39 3.42
N TRP A 49 -3.21 1.54 3.74
CA TRP A 49 -4.66 1.72 3.72
C TRP A 49 -5.07 2.74 2.66
N PHE A 50 -5.61 2.25 1.55
CA PHE A 50 -6.08 3.08 0.44
C PHE A 50 -7.62 3.22 0.48
N ASP A 51 -8.16 3.75 1.58
CA ASP A 51 -9.61 3.90 1.81
C ASP A 51 -10.29 4.81 0.77
N PHE A 52 -9.51 5.63 0.08
CA PHE A 52 -9.95 6.50 -1.02
C PHE A 52 -10.05 5.75 -2.35
N VAL A 53 -9.53 4.52 -2.45
CA VAL A 53 -9.63 3.65 -3.62
C VAL A 53 -10.81 2.71 -3.44
N SER A 54 -11.77 2.78 -4.38
CA SER A 54 -12.96 1.92 -4.38
C SER A 54 -13.00 1.08 -5.64
N VAL A 55 -12.87 -0.24 -5.50
CA VAL A 55 -12.79 -1.16 -6.63
C VAL A 55 -13.70 -2.37 -6.43
N SER A 56 -14.13 -2.99 -7.55
CA SER A 56 -14.79 -4.29 -7.51
C SER A 56 -13.79 -5.41 -7.19
N GLN A 57 -14.27 -6.55 -6.70
CA GLN A 57 -13.41 -7.73 -6.45
C GLN A 57 -12.65 -8.22 -7.69
N LYS A 58 -13.15 -7.91 -8.89
CA LYS A 58 -12.53 -8.30 -10.17
C LYS A 58 -11.71 -7.17 -10.81
N ALA A 59 -11.41 -6.10 -10.07
CA ALA A 59 -10.62 -4.99 -10.59
C ALA A 59 -9.22 -5.46 -10.99
N ARG A 60 -8.71 -4.90 -12.09
CA ARG A 60 -7.33 -5.13 -12.53
C ARG A 60 -6.37 -4.21 -11.77
N GLU A 61 -5.11 -4.57 -11.70
CA GLU A 61 -4.04 -3.75 -11.10
C GLU A 61 -4.06 -2.30 -11.63
N ARG A 62 -4.24 -2.15 -12.94
CA ARG A 62 -4.32 -0.84 -13.60
C ARG A 62 -5.51 0.02 -13.15
N ASP A 63 -6.60 -0.60 -12.71
CA ASP A 63 -7.78 0.14 -12.23
C ASP A 63 -7.51 0.72 -10.83
N ILE A 64 -6.75 -0.01 -9.99
CA ILE A 64 -6.27 0.44 -8.68
C ILE A 64 -5.25 1.57 -8.89
N GLU A 65 -4.25 1.36 -9.76
CA GLU A 65 -3.20 2.33 -10.07
C GLU A 65 -3.78 3.69 -10.50
N LYS A 66 -4.73 3.68 -11.43
CA LYS A 66 -5.40 4.91 -11.88
C LYS A 66 -6.11 5.65 -10.75
N GLN A 67 -6.75 4.93 -9.82
CA GLN A 67 -7.40 5.58 -8.69
C GLN A 67 -6.37 6.14 -7.70
N LEU A 68 -5.25 5.45 -7.46
CA LEU A 68 -4.16 5.98 -6.64
C LEU A 68 -3.63 7.30 -7.21
N VAL A 69 -3.43 7.37 -8.52
CA VAL A 69 -2.94 8.59 -9.20
C VAL A 69 -4.03 9.67 -9.25
N THR A 70 -5.29 9.32 -9.49
CA THR A 70 -6.42 10.26 -9.41
C THR A 70 -6.49 10.91 -8.02
N HIS A 71 -6.19 10.17 -6.97
CA HIS A 71 -6.15 10.63 -5.58
C HIS A 71 -4.72 10.79 -5.06
N ILE A 72 -3.81 11.33 -5.90
CA ILE A 72 -2.37 11.37 -5.60
C ILE A 72 -2.03 12.04 -4.26
N THR A 73 -2.81 13.03 -3.84
CA THR A 73 -2.60 13.69 -2.54
C THR A 73 -2.82 12.73 -1.38
N GLN A 74 -3.91 11.97 -1.39
CA GLN A 74 -4.20 10.96 -0.37
C GLN A 74 -3.18 9.82 -0.41
N PHE A 75 -2.77 9.43 -1.62
CA PHE A 75 -1.74 8.41 -1.78
C PHE A 75 -0.39 8.85 -1.19
N LEU A 76 0.05 10.07 -1.47
CA LEU A 76 1.28 10.62 -0.88
C LEU A 76 1.19 10.75 0.64
N LEU A 77 0.02 11.11 1.19
CA LEU A 77 -0.19 11.15 2.63
C LEU A 77 -0.09 9.74 3.25
N GLU A 78 -0.61 8.73 2.58
CA GLU A 78 -0.51 7.35 3.03
C GLU A 78 0.91 6.80 2.89
N LEU A 79 1.63 7.09 1.81
CA LEU A 79 3.04 6.73 1.68
C LEU A 79 3.91 7.36 2.78
N GLY A 80 3.61 8.59 3.16
CA GLY A 80 4.32 9.32 4.20
C GLY A 80 5.18 10.47 3.66
N LYS A 81 5.99 11.05 4.55
CA LYS A 81 6.80 12.24 4.23
C LYS A 81 7.97 11.90 3.31
N GLY A 82 8.30 12.84 2.45
CA GLY A 82 9.51 12.79 1.63
C GLY A 82 9.33 12.21 0.24
N PHE A 83 8.16 11.67 -0.10
CA PHE A 83 7.87 11.18 -1.45
C PHE A 83 7.54 12.31 -2.41
N ALA A 84 8.18 12.31 -3.57
CA ALA A 84 7.85 13.13 -4.73
C ALA A 84 7.42 12.21 -5.87
N PHE A 85 6.23 12.43 -6.44
CA PHE A 85 5.71 11.64 -7.55
C PHE A 85 6.45 12.00 -8.84
N VAL A 86 6.98 10.98 -9.53
CA VAL A 86 7.69 11.13 -10.81
C VAL A 86 6.78 10.74 -11.97
N GLY A 87 6.05 9.62 -11.87
CA GLY A 87 5.12 9.22 -12.92
C GLY A 87 4.42 7.89 -12.67
N GLU A 88 3.31 7.70 -13.39
CA GLU A 88 2.61 6.41 -13.53
C GLU A 88 2.98 5.76 -14.86
N GLN A 89 2.96 4.43 -14.93
CA GLN A 89 3.33 3.68 -16.14
C GLN A 89 4.61 4.28 -16.76
N TYR A 90 5.61 4.50 -15.88
CA TYR A 90 6.81 5.21 -16.28
C TYR A 90 7.61 4.38 -17.29
N CYS A 91 7.83 4.96 -18.46
CA CYS A 91 8.53 4.29 -19.57
C CYS A 91 10.04 4.27 -19.34
N LEU A 92 10.60 3.07 -19.31
CA LEU A 92 12.04 2.81 -19.24
C LEU A 92 12.47 2.15 -20.55
N ASN A 93 13.48 2.75 -21.21
CA ASN A 93 13.96 2.27 -22.50
C ASN A 93 15.24 1.45 -22.35
N LEU A 94 15.28 0.26 -22.98
CA LEU A 94 16.46 -0.58 -23.07
C LEU A 94 16.55 -1.24 -24.46
N ASN A 95 17.61 -0.96 -25.21
CA ASN A 95 17.85 -1.57 -26.52
C ASN A 95 16.62 -1.51 -27.46
N ASN A 96 16.01 -0.34 -27.62
CA ASN A 96 14.81 -0.10 -28.44
C ASN A 96 13.55 -0.87 -27.96
N LYS A 97 13.53 -1.34 -26.73
CA LYS A 97 12.34 -1.92 -26.07
C LYS A 97 11.89 -1.00 -24.96
N GLU A 98 10.59 -0.84 -24.86
CA GLU A 98 9.94 -0.06 -23.82
C GLU A 98 9.44 -0.98 -22.70
N TYR A 99 9.70 -0.57 -21.47
CA TYR A 99 9.24 -1.24 -20.25
C TYR A 99 8.53 -0.22 -19.38
N PHE A 100 7.46 -0.62 -18.73
CA PHE A 100 6.62 0.31 -17.95
C PHE A 100 6.53 -0.18 -16.51
N CYS A 101 7.07 0.58 -15.56
CA CYS A 101 6.83 0.32 -14.15
C CYS A 101 5.53 1.02 -13.70
N ASN A 102 4.81 0.44 -12.75
CA ASN A 102 3.50 0.96 -12.35
C ASN A 102 3.60 2.40 -11.86
N LEU A 103 4.38 2.64 -10.80
CA LEU A 103 4.53 3.95 -10.18
C LEU A 103 5.99 4.23 -9.86
N LEU A 104 6.45 5.40 -10.19
CA LEU A 104 7.80 5.88 -9.88
C LEU A 104 7.74 7.12 -9.00
N PHE A 105 8.49 7.09 -7.91
CA PHE A 105 8.69 8.18 -6.97
C PHE A 105 10.17 8.48 -6.79
N TYR A 106 10.46 9.64 -6.23
CA TYR A 106 11.76 9.98 -5.66
C TYR A 106 11.58 10.32 -4.18
N HIS A 107 12.35 9.69 -3.30
CA HIS A 107 12.31 9.97 -1.88
C HIS A 107 13.43 10.93 -1.49
N ILE A 108 13.05 12.17 -1.19
CA ILE A 108 13.99 13.30 -1.01
C ILE A 108 15.01 13.04 0.12
N PRO A 109 14.60 12.67 1.36
CA PRO A 109 15.57 12.42 2.42
C PRO A 109 16.51 11.25 2.16
N LEU A 110 16.02 10.19 1.53
CA LEU A 110 16.83 9.02 1.15
C LEU A 110 17.68 9.27 -0.09
N ARG A 111 17.41 10.31 -0.86
CA ARG A 111 18.04 10.58 -2.15
C ARG A 111 18.04 9.33 -3.03
N ALA A 112 16.88 8.73 -3.21
CA ALA A 112 16.71 7.50 -3.94
C ALA A 112 15.40 7.49 -4.72
N TYR A 113 15.42 6.91 -5.91
CA TYR A 113 14.19 6.53 -6.58
C TYR A 113 13.49 5.40 -5.82
N VAL A 114 12.18 5.42 -5.84
CA VAL A 114 11.34 4.35 -5.28
C VAL A 114 10.39 3.90 -6.38
N VAL A 115 10.56 2.67 -6.83
CA VAL A 115 9.66 2.04 -7.80
C VAL A 115 8.65 1.18 -7.04
N ILE A 116 7.36 1.44 -7.28
CA ILE A 116 6.27 0.69 -6.63
C ILE A 116 5.57 -0.15 -7.68
N GLU A 117 5.53 -1.46 -7.45
CA GLU A 117 4.75 -2.43 -8.22
C GLU A 117 3.54 -2.87 -7.42
N LEU A 118 2.37 -2.85 -8.06
CA LEU A 118 1.10 -3.28 -7.48
C LEU A 118 0.73 -4.66 -8.00
N LYS A 119 0.27 -5.54 -7.10
CA LYS A 119 -0.27 -6.85 -7.44
C LYS A 119 -1.62 -7.03 -6.75
N ASN A 120 -2.70 -7.04 -7.54
CA ASN A 120 -4.06 -7.23 -7.01
C ASN A 120 -4.35 -8.71 -6.72
N GLY A 121 -3.48 -9.34 -5.96
CA GLY A 121 -3.53 -10.75 -5.57
C GLY A 121 -2.47 -11.06 -4.54
N ASN A 122 -2.27 -12.34 -4.27
CA ASN A 122 -1.27 -12.81 -3.31
C ASN A 122 0.14 -12.55 -3.84
N PHE A 123 1.06 -12.35 -2.90
CA PHE A 123 2.48 -12.33 -3.20
C PHE A 123 2.90 -13.62 -3.93
N LYS A 124 3.85 -13.46 -4.85
CA LYS A 124 4.54 -14.58 -5.49
C LYS A 124 6.01 -14.22 -5.69
N PRO A 125 6.95 -15.17 -5.46
CA PRO A 125 8.38 -14.92 -5.62
C PRO A 125 8.78 -14.37 -7.00
N GLU A 126 8.07 -14.76 -8.05
CA GLU A 126 8.31 -14.30 -9.43
C GLU A 126 8.12 -12.79 -9.62
N HIS A 127 7.32 -12.12 -8.78
CA HIS A 127 7.12 -10.67 -8.83
C HIS A 127 8.43 -9.89 -8.56
N LEU A 128 9.32 -10.47 -7.77
CA LEU A 128 10.60 -9.83 -7.42
C LEU A 128 11.53 -9.72 -8.62
N GLY A 129 11.45 -10.64 -9.57
CA GLY A 129 12.23 -10.59 -10.80
C GLY A 129 11.92 -9.34 -11.64
N GLN A 130 10.64 -9.02 -11.81
CA GLN A 130 10.18 -7.83 -12.51
C GLN A 130 10.61 -6.56 -11.79
N LEU A 131 10.38 -6.49 -10.48
CA LEU A 131 10.74 -5.34 -9.65
C LEU A 131 12.24 -5.07 -9.67
N ASN A 132 13.08 -6.11 -9.48
CA ASN A 132 14.52 -6.02 -9.55
C ASN A 132 15.02 -5.55 -10.93
N PHE A 133 14.39 -6.01 -12.00
CA PHE A 133 14.71 -5.55 -13.36
C PHE A 133 14.45 -4.04 -13.50
N TYR A 134 13.33 -3.52 -13.02
CA TYR A 134 13.05 -2.08 -13.05
C TYR A 134 14.02 -1.28 -12.19
N GLN A 135 14.38 -1.76 -10.99
CA GLN A 135 15.39 -1.10 -10.16
C GLN A 135 16.73 -0.96 -10.89
N ASN A 136 17.16 -2.02 -11.59
CA ASN A 136 18.39 -2.00 -12.36
C ASN A 136 18.33 -1.02 -13.55
N LEU A 137 17.20 -0.97 -14.26
CA LEU A 137 17.02 0.02 -15.33
C LEU A 137 17.07 1.44 -14.79
N ILE A 138 16.36 1.74 -13.70
CA ILE A 138 16.34 3.06 -13.08
C ILE A 138 17.73 3.46 -12.60
N ASN A 139 18.45 2.53 -11.95
CA ASN A 139 19.82 2.76 -11.51
C ASN A 139 20.79 3.11 -12.65
N ASN A 140 20.56 2.55 -13.85
CA ASN A 140 21.43 2.79 -15.00
C ASN A 140 21.01 3.98 -15.85
N THR A 141 19.75 4.45 -15.76
CA THR A 141 19.22 5.47 -16.66
C THR A 141 18.84 6.78 -16.00
N LEU A 142 18.36 6.74 -14.76
CA LEU A 142 17.81 7.90 -14.05
C LEU A 142 18.61 8.31 -12.82
N ARG A 143 19.21 7.34 -12.13
CA ARG A 143 19.94 7.57 -10.89
C ARG A 143 21.12 8.53 -11.12
N GLY A 144 21.16 9.61 -10.31
CA GLY A 144 22.28 10.54 -10.29
C GLY A 144 23.49 10.00 -9.50
N GLU A 145 24.65 10.64 -9.71
CA GLU A 145 25.92 10.25 -9.07
C GLU A 145 25.84 10.18 -7.55
N TYR A 146 25.07 11.09 -6.95
CA TYR A 146 24.93 11.21 -5.50
C TYR A 146 23.69 10.54 -4.93
N ASP A 147 22.92 9.84 -5.75
CA ASP A 147 21.73 9.13 -5.30
C ASP A 147 22.08 7.74 -4.75
N ASN A 148 21.34 7.32 -3.75
CA ASN A 148 21.39 5.96 -3.24
C ASN A 148 20.76 4.98 -4.25
N PRO A 149 20.99 3.67 -4.13
CA PRO A 149 20.35 2.68 -4.98
C PRO A 149 18.84 2.79 -4.95
N THR A 150 18.20 2.57 -6.10
CA THR A 150 16.74 2.56 -6.23
C THR A 150 16.11 1.53 -5.30
N ILE A 151 15.14 1.94 -4.52
CA ILE A 151 14.36 1.07 -3.64
C ILE A 151 13.16 0.51 -4.40
N GLY A 152 12.97 -0.82 -4.34
CA GLY A 152 11.77 -1.47 -4.85
C GLY A 152 10.73 -1.66 -3.74
N MET A 153 9.48 -1.36 -4.03
CA MET A 153 8.34 -1.66 -3.15
C MET A 153 7.33 -2.51 -3.91
N LEU A 154 7.06 -3.69 -3.40
CA LEU A 154 5.99 -4.55 -3.90
C LEU A 154 4.79 -4.46 -2.97
N LEU A 155 3.66 -4.01 -3.47
CA LEU A 155 2.40 -3.95 -2.75
C LEU A 155 1.47 -5.04 -3.27
N CYS A 156 1.00 -5.94 -2.41
CA CYS A 156 0.10 -7.04 -2.73
C CYS A 156 -1.12 -7.07 -1.80
N ARG A 157 -2.14 -7.84 -2.15
CA ARG A 157 -3.36 -7.94 -1.33
C ARG A 157 -3.17 -8.83 -0.11
N ASP A 158 -2.29 -9.81 -0.24
CA ASP A 158 -2.01 -10.79 0.82
C ASP A 158 -0.63 -11.42 0.58
N LYS A 159 0.04 -11.84 1.65
CA LYS A 159 1.34 -12.49 1.57
C LYS A 159 1.56 -13.48 2.72
N ASP A 160 2.22 -14.57 2.43
CA ASP A 160 2.80 -15.42 3.46
C ASP A 160 4.16 -14.88 3.90
N ARG A 161 4.31 -14.68 5.20
CA ARG A 161 5.53 -14.08 5.77
C ARG A 161 6.77 -14.94 5.53
N ILE A 162 6.63 -16.26 5.61
CA ILE A 162 7.75 -17.19 5.44
C ILE A 162 8.15 -17.23 3.97
N GLU A 163 7.18 -17.26 3.05
CA GLU A 163 7.44 -17.22 1.61
C GLU A 163 8.19 -15.93 1.22
N VAL A 164 7.78 -14.77 1.75
CA VAL A 164 8.46 -13.49 1.53
C VAL A 164 9.90 -13.53 2.05
N GLU A 165 10.12 -14.07 3.26
CA GLU A 165 11.47 -14.17 3.84
C GLU A 165 12.41 -15.02 2.97
N TYR A 166 11.95 -16.17 2.49
CA TYR A 166 12.73 -17.00 1.57
C TYR A 166 12.95 -16.33 0.22
N ALA A 167 11.94 -15.65 -0.32
CA ALA A 167 12.05 -14.96 -1.60
C ALA A 167 13.03 -13.79 -1.58
N LEU A 168 13.19 -13.11 -0.44
CA LEU A 168 14.14 -12.00 -0.27
C LEU A 168 15.58 -12.47 -0.08
N GLN A 169 15.80 -13.75 0.24
CA GLN A 169 17.15 -14.28 0.38
C GLN A 169 17.92 -14.15 -0.94
N ASN A 170 19.20 -13.74 -0.85
CA ASN A 170 20.11 -13.58 -1.99
C ASN A 170 19.70 -12.53 -3.04
N ILE A 171 18.72 -11.65 -2.76
CA ILE A 171 18.44 -10.49 -3.58
C ILE A 171 19.33 -9.34 -3.15
N SER A 172 20.16 -8.85 -4.09
CA SER A 172 21.11 -7.76 -3.84
C SER A 172 20.49 -6.37 -3.92
N SER A 173 19.35 -6.22 -4.55
CA SER A 173 18.63 -4.94 -4.65
C SER A 173 17.79 -4.69 -3.38
N PRO A 174 17.70 -3.44 -2.89
CA PRO A 174 16.88 -3.13 -1.72
C PRO A 174 15.39 -3.21 -2.05
N ILE A 175 14.69 -4.18 -1.45
CA ILE A 175 13.27 -4.44 -1.68
C ILE A 175 12.50 -4.46 -0.37
N GLY A 176 11.32 -3.80 -0.37
CA GLY A 176 10.31 -3.90 0.65
C GLY A 176 9.01 -4.51 0.10
N ILE A 177 8.35 -5.35 0.89
CA ILE A 177 7.08 -6.00 0.54
C ILE A 177 6.06 -5.71 1.61
N SER A 178 4.90 -5.22 1.17
CA SER A 178 3.79 -4.86 2.06
C SER A 178 2.46 -5.29 1.48
N GLU A 179 1.51 -5.49 2.36
CA GLU A 179 0.11 -5.61 1.97
C GLU A 179 -0.51 -4.24 1.74
N PHE A 180 -1.59 -4.20 0.98
CA PHE A 180 -2.45 -3.03 0.89
C PHE A 180 -3.93 -3.40 0.92
N ASN A 181 -4.71 -2.51 1.54
CA ASN A 181 -6.16 -2.59 1.60
C ASN A 181 -6.79 -1.49 0.76
N VAL A 182 -7.87 -1.82 0.08
CA VAL A 182 -8.72 -0.88 -0.65
C VAL A 182 -10.17 -1.12 -0.26
N LYS A 183 -11.01 -0.12 -0.46
CA LYS A 183 -12.44 -0.27 -0.22
C LYS A 183 -13.07 -1.12 -1.33
N GLU A 184 -13.57 -2.29 -0.97
CA GLU A 184 -14.29 -3.14 -1.92
C GLU A 184 -15.72 -2.65 -2.11
N LEU A 185 -16.11 -2.46 -3.37
CA LEU A 185 -17.47 -2.15 -3.73
C LEU A 185 -18.30 -3.44 -3.67
N LEU A 186 -19.41 -3.39 -2.93
CA LEU A 186 -20.36 -4.50 -2.92
C LEU A 186 -20.87 -4.78 -4.34
N PRO A 187 -21.00 -6.05 -4.72
CA PRO A 187 -21.61 -6.44 -5.98
C PRO A 187 -23.01 -5.80 -6.14
N ASP A 188 -23.39 -5.40 -7.36
CA ASP A 188 -24.63 -4.68 -7.62
C ASP A 188 -25.88 -5.45 -7.17
N ASN A 189 -25.85 -6.77 -7.20
CA ASN A 189 -26.92 -7.63 -6.69
C ASN A 189 -27.07 -7.60 -5.16
N LEU A 190 -26.07 -7.13 -4.42
CA LEU A 190 -26.12 -6.94 -2.97
C LEU A 190 -26.44 -5.48 -2.61
N ARG A 191 -26.03 -4.51 -3.44
CA ARG A 191 -26.36 -3.08 -3.24
C ARG A 191 -27.87 -2.84 -3.22
N SER A 192 -28.60 -3.50 -4.12
CA SER A 192 -30.06 -3.36 -4.19
C SER A 192 -30.81 -4.03 -3.03
N LYS A 193 -30.13 -4.86 -2.21
CA LYS A 193 -30.70 -5.54 -1.04
C LYS A 193 -30.38 -4.84 0.28
N LEU A 194 -29.52 -3.84 0.27
CA LEU A 194 -29.25 -3.06 1.48
C LEU A 194 -30.40 -2.07 1.72
N PRO A 195 -30.93 -1.97 2.96
CA PRO A 195 -31.92 -0.96 3.29
C PRO A 195 -31.32 0.42 3.06
N THR A 196 -32.08 1.31 2.42
CA THR A 196 -31.67 2.71 2.26
C THR A 196 -31.58 3.39 3.63
N ILE A 197 -30.78 4.46 3.73
CA ILE A 197 -30.62 5.24 4.98
C ILE A 197 -31.98 5.68 5.51
N GLU A 198 -32.94 5.99 4.61
CA GLU A 198 -34.32 6.32 4.94
C GLU A 198 -35.07 5.15 5.62
N ALA A 199 -34.87 3.91 5.13
CA ALA A 199 -35.52 2.73 5.73
C ALA A 199 -34.99 2.42 7.13
N VAL A 200 -33.71 2.70 7.40
CA VAL A 200 -33.09 2.49 8.73
C VAL A 200 -33.56 3.58 9.70
N SER A 201 -33.73 4.82 9.27
CA SER A 201 -34.27 5.89 10.14
C SER A 201 -35.74 5.68 10.50
N TYR A 202 -36.55 5.11 9.59
CA TYR A 202 -37.95 4.79 9.89
C TYR A 202 -38.13 3.67 10.91
N THR A 203 -37.24 2.68 10.95
CA THR A 203 -37.29 1.62 11.95
C THR A 203 -36.88 2.11 13.33
N HIS A 204 -35.96 3.06 13.45
CA HIS A 204 -35.59 3.67 14.73
C HIS A 204 -36.66 4.59 15.29
N LEU A 205 -37.38 5.33 14.45
CA LEU A 205 -38.49 6.20 14.90
C LEU A 205 -39.68 5.38 15.44
N ARG A 206 -40.05 4.27 14.78
CA ARG A 206 -41.11 3.39 15.25
C ARG A 206 -40.78 2.66 16.57
N ALA A 207 -39.51 2.33 16.79
CA ALA A 207 -39.10 1.67 18.05
C ALA A 207 -39.16 2.62 19.25
N HIS A 208 -39.14 3.94 19.05
CA HIS A 208 -39.31 4.92 20.11
C HIS A 208 -40.79 5.24 20.43
N GLU A 209 -41.72 5.15 19.48
CA GLU A 209 -43.13 5.41 19.69
C GLU A 209 -43.83 4.28 20.48
N THR A 210 -43.37 3.03 20.34
CA THR A 210 -43.93 1.89 21.05
C THR A 210 -43.47 1.74 22.51
N SER A 211 -42.51 2.57 22.96
CA SER A 211 -42.02 2.56 24.35
C SER A 211 -42.67 3.61 25.27
N GLN A 212 -43.60 4.44 24.73
CA GLN A 212 -44.28 5.46 25.55
C GLN A 212 -45.75 5.12 25.93
N ASP A 213 -46.24 3.96 25.47
CA ASP A 213 -47.63 3.50 25.78
C ASP A 213 -47.69 2.26 26.67
N LEU A 214 -46.83 2.19 27.69
CA LEU A 214 -46.95 1.22 28.79
C LEU A 214 -46.70 1.87 30.13
#